data_d10f3ea9b3305c28f2f7c08f0983a710
#
_entry.id   d10f3ea9b3305c28f2f7c08f0983a710
#
_cell.length_a   1.000
_cell.length_b   1.000
_cell.length_c   1.000
_cell.angle_alpha   90.00
_cell.angle_beta   90.00
_cell.angle_gamma   90.00
#
_symmetry.space_group_name_H-M   'P 1'
#
loop_
_entity.id
_entity.type
_entity.pdbx_description
1 polymer ?
#
loop_
_entity_poly.entity_id
_entity_poly.type
_entity_poly.pdbx_seq_one_letter_code
_entity_poly.pdbx_strand_id
1 'polypeptide(L)'
;SGWRAEEFKALDTRDFKHRGPVTDECLEIFKAVCGGGAVEYRGEHYQFEAMQCYPPSVQRPHPPILIGGISNRALRRVAEHGTGWMSVSLDPERIPERLDRLGQLCAKNGRTLDDLWLVHKLFISIGEEQPDVGGGRKLGTGSVETVTDDIKRFQDYGYRSIIFRYPGFDADEQTRQFDLLADKIMPRV
;
A
#
# COMPACT_ATOMS: atom_id res chain seq x y z
N SER A 1 -1.53 -6.08 8.17
CA SER A 1 -2.35 -6.06 9.41
C SER A 1 -3.81 -5.86 9.01
N GLY A 2 -4.68 -6.81 8.99
CA GLY A 2 -6.09 -6.71 8.61
C GLY A 2 -6.86 -5.55 9.31
N TRP A 3 -8.05 -5.25 8.83
CA TRP A 3 -8.90 -4.16 9.35
C TRP A 3 -10.23 -4.65 9.92
N ARG A 4 -10.58 -5.93 9.70
CA ARG A 4 -11.80 -6.56 10.21
C ARG A 4 -11.48 -7.45 11.40
N ALA A 5 -12.05 -7.13 12.56
CA ALA A 5 -11.87 -7.92 13.77
C ALA A 5 -12.47 -9.34 13.65
N GLU A 6 -13.54 -9.47 12.86
CA GLU A 6 -14.22 -10.74 12.59
C GLU A 6 -13.31 -11.75 11.89
N GLU A 7 -12.45 -11.28 10.97
CA GLU A 7 -11.48 -12.14 10.28
C GLU A 7 -10.45 -12.72 11.26
N PHE A 8 -9.96 -11.90 12.19
CA PHE A 8 -9.05 -12.36 13.24
C PHE A 8 -9.68 -13.41 14.14
N LYS A 9 -10.95 -13.20 14.50
CA LYS A 9 -11.71 -14.15 15.32
C LYS A 9 -11.97 -15.47 14.56
N ALA A 10 -12.35 -15.38 13.27
CA ALA A 10 -12.64 -16.55 12.44
C ALA A 10 -11.41 -17.42 12.19
N LEU A 11 -10.23 -16.81 12.11
CA LEU A 11 -8.96 -17.51 11.87
C LEU A 11 -8.26 -17.93 13.17
N ASP A 12 -8.87 -17.69 14.33
CA ASP A 12 -8.27 -17.92 15.66
C ASP A 12 -6.84 -17.37 15.78
N THR A 13 -6.64 -16.19 15.18
CA THR A 13 -5.35 -15.54 15.22
C THR A 13 -5.21 -14.67 16.47
N ARG A 14 -4.02 -14.05 16.62
CA ARG A 14 -3.76 -13.12 17.73
C ARG A 14 -4.79 -12.01 17.82
N ASP A 15 -4.99 -11.46 19.02
CA ASP A 15 -5.95 -10.38 19.29
C ASP A 15 -5.77 -9.22 18.29
N PHE A 16 -6.88 -8.83 17.69
CA PHE A 16 -6.97 -7.69 16.76
C PHE A 16 -6.35 -6.40 17.29
N LYS A 17 -6.39 -6.18 18.62
CA LYS A 17 -5.82 -4.99 19.26
C LYS A 17 -4.30 -4.90 19.10
N HIS A 18 -3.62 -6.06 19.09
CA HIS A 18 -2.16 -6.15 18.98
C HIS A 18 -1.65 -6.27 17.54
N ARG A 19 -2.53 -6.21 16.52
CA ARG A 19 -2.14 -6.38 15.12
C ARG A 19 -1.04 -5.44 14.65
N GLY A 20 -0.97 -4.23 15.23
CA GLY A 20 0.08 -3.25 14.90
C GLY A 20 1.47 -3.70 15.35
N PRO A 21 1.72 -3.86 16.67
CA PRO A 21 2.98 -4.39 17.20
C PRO A 21 3.37 -5.75 16.59
N VAL A 22 2.41 -6.66 16.46
CA VAL A 22 2.63 -7.95 15.77
C VAL A 22 3.14 -7.75 14.34
N THR A 23 2.59 -6.79 13.60
CA THR A 23 3.06 -6.50 12.24
C THR A 23 4.48 -5.90 12.26
N ASP A 24 4.80 -5.06 13.24
CA ASP A 24 6.13 -4.46 13.38
C ASP A 24 7.19 -5.56 13.58
N GLU A 25 6.97 -6.50 14.53
CA GLU A 25 7.86 -7.66 14.71
C GLU A 25 7.94 -8.56 13.46
N CYS A 26 6.81 -8.80 12.77
CA CYS A 26 6.82 -9.57 11.52
C CYS A 26 7.73 -8.92 10.45
N LEU A 27 7.76 -7.59 10.37
CA LEU A 27 8.61 -6.88 9.42
C LEU A 27 10.10 -6.98 9.79
N GLU A 28 10.42 -6.92 11.08
CA GLU A 28 11.78 -7.14 11.57
C GLU A 28 12.27 -8.56 11.27
N ILE A 29 11.45 -9.56 11.60
CA ILE A 29 11.74 -10.97 11.30
C ILE A 29 11.91 -11.17 9.79
N PHE A 30 11.02 -10.62 8.96
CA PHE A 30 11.10 -10.72 7.51
C PHE A 30 12.43 -10.17 6.98
N LYS A 31 12.83 -8.99 7.44
CA LYS A 31 14.10 -8.37 7.05
C LYS A 31 15.30 -9.23 7.46
N ALA A 32 15.30 -9.72 8.70
CA ALA A 32 16.37 -10.58 9.21
C ALA A 32 16.49 -11.87 8.37
N VAL A 33 15.37 -12.55 8.13
CA VAL A 33 15.32 -13.79 7.33
C VAL A 33 15.79 -13.56 5.89
N CYS A 34 15.39 -12.46 5.26
CA CYS A 34 15.83 -12.12 3.90
C CYS A 34 17.32 -11.77 3.82
N GLY A 35 17.91 -11.28 4.90
CA GLY A 35 19.35 -11.02 5.02
C GLY A 35 20.20 -12.28 4.87
N GLY A 36 19.64 -13.46 5.15
CA GLY A 36 20.28 -14.76 5.08
C GLY A 36 21.08 -15.12 6.33
N GLY A 37 21.50 -16.40 6.41
CA GLY A 37 22.16 -16.94 7.59
C GLY A 37 21.19 -17.45 8.65
N ALA A 38 21.71 -17.78 9.84
CA ALA A 38 20.90 -18.17 10.98
C ALA A 38 20.29 -16.94 11.65
N VAL A 39 19.00 -16.98 11.89
CA VAL A 39 18.24 -15.90 12.52
C VAL A 39 17.56 -16.45 13.78
N GLU A 40 17.79 -15.80 14.90
CA GLU A 40 17.00 -15.95 16.13
C GLU A 40 16.21 -14.66 16.36
N TYR A 41 15.09 -14.73 17.03
CA TYR A 41 14.28 -13.56 17.35
C TYR A 41 13.68 -13.67 18.76
N ARG A 42 13.70 -12.56 19.48
CA ARG A 42 13.16 -12.45 20.84
C ARG A 42 12.38 -11.14 21.00
N GLY A 43 11.15 -11.14 20.51
CA GLY A 43 10.21 -10.04 20.66
C GLY A 43 9.15 -10.30 21.74
N GLU A 44 8.22 -9.40 21.84
CA GLU A 44 7.06 -9.52 22.75
C GLU A 44 6.05 -10.55 22.22
N HIS A 45 5.89 -10.59 20.89
CA HIS A 45 4.87 -11.42 20.24
C HIS A 45 5.44 -12.67 19.58
N TYR A 46 6.68 -12.66 19.14
CA TYR A 46 7.37 -13.79 18.51
C TYR A 46 8.70 -14.06 19.19
N GLN A 47 8.94 -15.34 19.43
CA GLN A 47 10.23 -15.82 19.93
C GLN A 47 10.54 -17.16 19.27
N PHE A 48 11.76 -17.32 18.75
CA PHE A 48 12.24 -18.58 18.20
C PHE A 48 13.77 -18.66 18.27
N GLU A 49 14.25 -19.90 18.38
CA GLU A 49 15.68 -20.21 18.39
C GLU A 49 16.25 -20.08 16.97
N ALA A 50 17.58 -20.09 16.85
CA ALA A 50 18.27 -19.92 15.59
C ALA A 50 17.76 -20.90 14.52
N MET A 51 17.26 -20.34 13.42
CA MET A 51 16.76 -21.09 12.25
C MET A 51 17.25 -20.45 10.96
N GLN A 52 17.27 -21.23 9.88
CA GLN A 52 17.61 -20.76 8.54
C GLN A 52 16.45 -20.98 7.60
N CYS A 53 16.21 -20.01 6.70
CA CYS A 53 15.18 -20.11 5.66
C CYS A 53 15.81 -20.34 4.29
N TYR A 54 15.32 -21.36 3.60
CA TYR A 54 15.74 -21.69 2.25
C TYR A 54 14.56 -21.80 1.30
N PRO A 55 14.67 -21.31 0.05
CA PRO A 55 15.82 -20.60 -0.50
C PRO A 55 15.96 -19.19 0.10
N PRO A 56 17.19 -18.61 0.14
CA PRO A 56 17.37 -17.22 0.59
C PRO A 56 16.75 -16.26 -0.43
N SER A 57 16.46 -15.04 0.01
CA SER A 57 15.98 -13.99 -0.89
C SER A 57 17.02 -13.69 -1.98
N VAL A 58 16.56 -13.59 -3.24
CA VAL A 58 17.38 -13.15 -4.38
C VAL A 58 17.63 -11.64 -4.30
N GLN A 59 16.58 -10.88 -3.94
CA GLN A 59 16.68 -9.43 -3.78
C GLN A 59 17.39 -9.07 -2.48
N ARG A 60 18.25 -8.07 -2.54
CA ARG A 60 19.05 -7.61 -1.40
C ARG A 60 18.71 -6.14 -1.08
N PRO A 61 18.61 -5.76 0.21
CA PRO A 61 18.71 -6.62 1.42
C PRO A 61 17.48 -7.53 1.62
N HIS A 62 16.35 -7.22 0.98
CA HIS A 62 15.10 -7.96 0.99
C HIS A 62 14.21 -7.49 -0.19
N PRO A 63 13.15 -8.20 -0.58
CA PRO A 63 12.15 -7.72 -1.51
C PRO A 63 11.55 -6.38 -1.05
N PRO A 64 11.09 -5.50 -1.98
CA PRO A 64 10.44 -4.26 -1.62
C PRO A 64 9.26 -4.47 -0.67
N ILE A 65 9.19 -3.65 0.39
CA ILE A 65 8.12 -3.69 1.38
C ILE A 65 7.20 -2.49 1.18
N LEU A 66 6.02 -2.71 0.60
CA LEU A 66 4.99 -1.69 0.48
C LEU A 66 4.05 -1.74 1.68
N ILE A 67 4.01 -0.67 2.45
CA ILE A 67 3.16 -0.58 3.65
C ILE A 67 1.88 0.18 3.32
N GLY A 68 0.75 -0.50 3.52
CA GLY A 68 -0.58 0.06 3.28
C GLY A 68 -1.13 0.84 4.47
N GLY A 69 -1.97 1.84 4.17
CA GLY A 69 -2.75 2.60 5.15
C GLY A 69 -2.37 4.08 5.22
N ILE A 70 -3.31 4.87 5.77
CA ILE A 70 -3.21 6.34 5.84
C ILE A 70 -3.11 6.89 7.27
N SER A 71 -3.17 6.03 8.29
CA SER A 71 -3.06 6.45 9.69
C SER A 71 -1.63 6.85 10.07
N ASN A 72 -1.47 7.66 11.10
CA ASN A 72 -0.14 8.04 11.60
C ASN A 72 0.72 6.83 12.00
N ARG A 73 0.10 5.75 12.49
CA ARG A 73 0.80 4.48 12.80
C ARG A 73 1.30 3.80 11.52
N ALA A 74 0.49 3.82 10.43
CA ALA A 74 0.91 3.28 9.15
C ALA A 74 2.08 4.10 8.57
N LEU A 75 1.99 5.44 8.56
CA LEU A 75 3.06 6.32 8.07
C LEU A 75 4.36 6.14 8.86
N ARG A 76 4.29 5.99 10.21
CA ARG A 76 5.45 5.67 11.01
C ARG A 76 6.09 4.35 10.55
N ARG A 77 5.31 3.31 10.35
CA ARG A 77 5.78 1.99 9.86
C ARG A 77 6.41 2.08 8.48
N VAL A 78 5.86 2.93 7.57
CA VAL A 78 6.49 3.22 6.28
C VAL A 78 7.88 3.81 6.48
N ALA A 79 8.02 4.82 7.33
CA ALA A 79 9.29 5.48 7.58
C ALA A 79 10.34 4.56 8.21
N GLU A 80 9.93 3.67 9.11
CA GLU A 80 10.82 2.75 9.84
C GLU A 80 11.17 1.49 9.03
N HIS A 81 10.21 0.92 8.32
CA HIS A 81 10.37 -0.42 7.73
C HIS A 81 10.14 -0.47 6.22
N GLY A 82 9.37 0.47 5.64
CA GLY A 82 8.92 0.38 4.25
C GLY A 82 9.96 0.83 3.23
N THR A 83 9.95 0.20 2.06
CA THR A 83 10.56 0.74 0.84
C THR A 83 9.55 1.58 0.05
N GLY A 84 8.28 1.53 0.42
CA GLY A 84 7.25 2.33 -0.19
C GLY A 84 5.97 2.43 0.64
N TRP A 85 5.16 3.39 0.25
CA TRP A 85 3.85 3.66 0.84
C TRP A 85 2.74 3.36 -0.16
N MET A 86 1.79 2.50 0.22
CA MET A 86 0.59 2.23 -0.57
C MET A 86 -0.63 2.90 0.08
N SER A 87 -1.01 4.07 -0.43
CA SER A 87 -2.23 4.74 0.00
C SER A 87 -3.46 4.11 -0.64
N VAL A 88 -4.56 4.09 0.10
CA VAL A 88 -5.86 3.54 -0.33
C VAL A 88 -6.95 4.48 0.15
N SER A 89 -7.92 4.77 -0.69
CA SER A 89 -9.06 5.63 -0.34
C SER A 89 -8.63 6.97 0.28
N LEU A 90 -7.58 7.56 -0.26
CA LEU A 90 -7.08 8.85 0.15
C LEU A 90 -7.49 9.88 -0.90
N ASP A 91 -8.22 10.88 -0.44
CA ASP A 91 -8.58 12.03 -1.24
C ASP A 91 -7.31 12.81 -1.67
N PRO A 92 -7.13 13.15 -2.96
CA PRO A 92 -6.00 13.92 -3.44
C PRO A 92 -5.73 15.22 -2.64
N GLU A 93 -6.77 15.88 -2.19
CA GLU A 93 -6.64 17.12 -1.40
C GLU A 93 -5.96 16.89 -0.04
N ARG A 94 -6.01 15.67 0.48
CA ARG A 94 -5.35 15.27 1.73
C ARG A 94 -3.94 14.71 1.53
N ILE A 95 -3.52 14.48 0.29
CA ILE A 95 -2.19 13.91 -0.01
C ILE A 95 -1.07 14.81 0.52
N PRO A 96 -1.06 16.15 0.29
CA PRO A 96 0.02 17.01 0.78
C PRO A 96 0.24 16.89 2.30
N GLU A 97 -0.84 16.94 3.09
CA GLU A 97 -0.77 16.78 4.55
C GLU A 97 -0.14 15.43 4.94
N ARG A 98 -0.50 14.35 4.22
CA ARG A 98 0.01 13.01 4.51
C ARG A 98 1.47 12.85 4.09
N LEU A 99 1.87 13.44 2.97
CA LEU A 99 3.27 13.45 2.51
C LEU A 99 4.15 14.28 3.43
N ASP A 100 3.71 15.46 3.85
CA ASP A 100 4.42 16.27 4.85
C ASP A 100 4.66 15.48 6.14
N ARG A 101 3.60 14.84 6.64
CA ARG A 101 3.70 14.00 7.83
C ARG A 101 4.66 12.82 7.64
N LEU A 102 4.61 12.17 6.49
CA LEU A 102 5.51 11.07 6.15
C LEU A 102 6.95 11.56 6.04
N GLY A 103 7.20 12.70 5.40
CA GLY A 103 8.52 13.32 5.29
C GLY A 103 9.13 13.62 6.64
N GLN A 104 8.35 14.18 7.59
CA GLN A 104 8.80 14.40 8.97
C GLN A 104 9.19 13.10 9.69
N LEU A 105 8.47 12.02 9.44
CA LEU A 105 8.78 10.71 10.01
C LEU A 105 10.00 10.08 9.36
N CYS A 106 10.16 10.21 8.04
CA CYS A 106 11.35 9.75 7.31
C CYS A 106 12.60 10.47 7.81
N ALA A 107 12.55 11.79 8.00
CA ALA A 107 13.69 12.57 8.48
C ALA A 107 14.19 12.11 9.87
N LYS A 108 13.29 11.67 10.75
CA LYS A 108 13.66 11.07 12.06
C LYS A 108 14.41 9.75 11.93
N ASN A 109 14.28 9.07 10.79
CA ASN A 109 14.93 7.81 10.47
C ASN A 109 16.09 7.99 9.48
N GLY A 110 16.58 9.23 9.26
CA GLY A 110 17.66 9.53 8.33
C GLY A 110 17.30 9.30 6.85
N ARG A 111 16.01 9.40 6.50
CA ARG A 111 15.46 9.14 5.16
C ARG A 111 14.72 10.37 4.62
N THR A 112 14.42 10.34 3.34
CA THR A 112 13.59 11.34 2.65
C THR A 112 12.38 10.68 1.96
N LEU A 113 11.48 11.48 1.42
CA LEU A 113 10.38 10.95 0.60
C LEU A 113 10.87 10.32 -0.71
N ASP A 114 12.00 10.79 -1.24
CA ASP A 114 12.57 10.28 -2.49
C ASP A 114 13.08 8.83 -2.35
N ASP A 115 13.34 8.39 -1.12
CA ASP A 115 13.70 7.00 -0.81
C ASP A 115 12.50 6.06 -0.86
N LEU A 116 11.30 6.59 -1.07
CA LEU A 116 10.06 5.82 -1.01
C LEU A 116 9.42 5.65 -2.39
N TRP A 117 8.96 4.46 -2.63
CA TRP A 117 8.07 4.17 -3.75
C TRP A 117 6.63 4.50 -3.35
N LEU A 118 6.08 5.59 -3.89
CA LEU A 118 4.69 5.98 -3.67
C LEU A 118 3.77 5.23 -4.62
N VAL A 119 2.83 4.48 -4.04
CA VAL A 119 1.85 3.66 -4.77
C VAL A 119 0.44 4.05 -4.30
N HIS A 120 -0.49 4.25 -5.23
CA HIS A 120 -1.91 4.44 -4.89
C HIS A 120 -2.74 3.26 -5.38
N LYS A 121 -3.70 2.83 -4.56
CA LYS A 121 -4.71 1.85 -4.97
C LYS A 121 -6.00 2.58 -5.33
N LEU A 122 -6.27 2.68 -6.63
CA LEU A 122 -7.41 3.39 -7.19
C LEU A 122 -8.49 2.40 -7.63
N PHE A 123 -9.72 2.67 -7.24
CA PHE A 123 -10.89 2.01 -7.79
C PHE A 123 -11.17 2.62 -9.17
N ILE A 124 -11.48 1.81 -10.18
CA ILE A 124 -11.69 2.31 -11.54
C ILE A 124 -13.02 1.84 -12.12
N SER A 125 -13.76 2.76 -12.76
CA SER A 125 -14.96 2.51 -13.54
C SER A 125 -15.06 3.56 -14.65
N ILE A 126 -14.51 3.23 -15.81
CA ILE A 126 -14.46 4.13 -16.97
C ILE A 126 -15.78 4.05 -17.72
N GLY A 127 -16.38 5.20 -17.98
CA GLY A 127 -17.67 5.36 -18.69
C GLY A 127 -18.84 5.70 -17.78
N GLU A 128 -18.74 5.44 -16.46
CA GLU A 128 -19.82 5.70 -15.51
C GLU A 128 -19.28 6.36 -14.25
N GLU A 129 -19.87 7.48 -13.87
CA GLU A 129 -19.59 8.13 -12.59
C GLU A 129 -20.27 7.38 -11.45
N GLN A 130 -19.53 7.16 -10.37
CA GLN A 130 -20.08 6.60 -9.14
C GLN A 130 -19.99 7.63 -8.01
N PRO A 131 -20.99 7.67 -7.12
CA PRO A 131 -20.96 8.55 -5.96
C PRO A 131 -19.90 8.08 -4.95
N ASP A 132 -19.24 9.01 -4.30
CA ASP A 132 -18.39 8.73 -3.14
C ASP A 132 -19.19 8.77 -1.84
N VAL A 133 -18.73 8.03 -0.83
CA VAL A 133 -19.37 7.96 0.49
C VAL A 133 -19.40 9.33 1.19
N GLY A 134 -18.40 10.18 0.92
CA GLY A 134 -18.29 11.54 1.45
C GLY A 134 -19.08 12.59 0.65
N GLY A 135 -19.75 12.20 -0.42
CA GLY A 135 -20.39 13.08 -1.40
C GLY A 135 -19.48 13.40 -2.58
N GLY A 136 -20.09 13.85 -3.69
CA GLY A 136 -19.36 14.09 -4.92
C GLY A 136 -19.07 12.81 -5.72
N ARG A 137 -18.20 12.92 -6.71
CA ARG A 137 -17.80 11.82 -7.58
C ARG A 137 -16.66 11.01 -6.93
N LYS A 138 -16.76 9.70 -7.00
CA LYS A 138 -15.70 8.80 -6.59
C LYS A 138 -14.55 8.87 -7.59
N LEU A 139 -13.32 9.03 -7.08
CA LEU A 139 -12.12 9.06 -7.90
C LEU A 139 -11.94 7.76 -8.70
N GLY A 140 -11.43 7.90 -9.93
CA GLY A 140 -11.23 6.79 -10.86
C GLY A 140 -12.51 6.37 -11.57
N THR A 141 -13.63 7.12 -11.43
CA THR A 141 -14.89 6.84 -12.11
C THR A 141 -15.31 8.00 -13.02
N GLY A 142 -16.00 7.71 -14.12
CA GLY A 142 -16.45 8.70 -15.07
C GLY A 142 -15.85 8.57 -16.47
N SER A 143 -15.81 9.64 -17.23
CA SER A 143 -15.29 9.62 -18.60
C SER A 143 -13.78 9.28 -18.64
N VAL A 144 -13.28 8.92 -19.81
CA VAL A 144 -11.84 8.71 -20.04
C VAL A 144 -11.03 9.94 -19.62
N GLU A 145 -11.50 11.13 -19.95
CA GLU A 145 -10.85 12.41 -19.61
C GLU A 145 -10.79 12.58 -18.08
N THR A 146 -11.92 12.40 -17.43
CA THR A 146 -12.04 12.56 -15.97
C THR A 146 -11.11 11.59 -15.21
N VAL A 147 -11.08 10.33 -15.64
CA VAL A 147 -10.20 9.32 -15.01
C VAL A 147 -8.72 9.59 -15.32
N THR A 148 -8.42 10.09 -16.53
CA THR A 148 -7.05 10.52 -16.87
C THR A 148 -6.57 11.66 -15.97
N ASP A 149 -7.42 12.65 -15.72
CA ASP A 149 -7.10 13.78 -14.85
C ASP A 149 -6.92 13.34 -13.39
N ASP A 150 -7.74 12.41 -12.91
CA ASP A 150 -7.55 11.82 -11.58
C ASP A 150 -6.17 11.15 -11.45
N ILE A 151 -5.73 10.39 -12.46
CA ILE A 151 -4.42 9.73 -12.46
C ILE A 151 -3.29 10.75 -12.46
N LYS A 152 -3.36 11.80 -13.31
CA LYS A 152 -2.36 12.87 -13.36
C LYS A 152 -2.21 13.59 -12.03
N ARG A 153 -3.30 13.84 -11.32
CA ARG A 153 -3.23 14.43 -9.96
C ARG A 153 -2.38 13.60 -9.00
N PHE A 154 -2.44 12.26 -9.07
CA PHE A 154 -1.55 11.42 -8.27
C PHE A 154 -0.10 11.52 -8.73
N GLN A 155 0.15 11.58 -10.04
CA GLN A 155 1.51 11.77 -10.58
C GLN A 155 2.13 13.08 -10.13
N ASP A 156 1.35 14.19 -10.11
CA ASP A 156 1.79 15.51 -9.65
C ASP A 156 2.26 15.48 -8.17
N TYR A 157 1.72 14.57 -7.36
CA TYR A 157 2.17 14.33 -5.99
C TYR A 157 3.32 13.31 -5.87
N GLY A 158 3.91 12.87 -7.00
CA GLY A 158 5.06 11.98 -7.03
C GLY A 158 4.73 10.49 -6.94
N TYR A 159 3.46 10.11 -7.08
CA TYR A 159 3.12 8.69 -7.18
C TYR A 159 3.64 8.10 -8.49
N ARG A 160 4.41 7.01 -8.38
CA ARG A 160 5.04 6.34 -9.53
C ARG A 160 4.28 5.11 -9.99
N SER A 161 3.30 4.66 -9.23
CA SER A 161 2.49 3.48 -9.56
C SER A 161 1.08 3.60 -9.03
N ILE A 162 0.14 3.14 -9.84
CA ILE A 162 -1.26 3.02 -9.47
C ILE A 162 -1.69 1.57 -9.65
N ILE A 163 -2.25 0.98 -8.61
CA ILE A 163 -2.87 -0.34 -8.64
C ILE A 163 -4.36 -0.15 -8.88
N PHE A 164 -4.84 -0.55 -10.04
CA PHE A 164 -6.25 -0.45 -10.36
C PHE A 164 -7.05 -1.60 -9.74
N ARG A 165 -8.20 -1.27 -9.19
CA ARG A 165 -9.17 -2.21 -8.69
C ARG A 165 -10.48 -2.03 -9.45
N TYR A 166 -10.93 -3.08 -10.10
CA TYR A 166 -12.20 -3.11 -10.80
C TYR A 166 -13.34 -3.55 -9.86
N PRO A 167 -14.53 -2.96 -10.00
CA PRO A 167 -15.72 -3.44 -9.29
C PRO A 167 -16.27 -4.71 -9.95
N GLY A 168 -16.72 -5.65 -9.14
CA GLY A 168 -17.46 -6.82 -9.61
C GLY A 168 -16.60 -7.97 -10.13
N PHE A 169 -17.27 -9.02 -10.58
CA PHE A 169 -16.67 -10.29 -11.04
C PHE A 169 -17.01 -10.60 -12.50
N ASP A 170 -17.64 -9.69 -13.24
CA ASP A 170 -17.93 -9.86 -14.66
C ASP A 170 -16.65 -9.73 -15.47
N ALA A 171 -16.23 -10.83 -16.08
CA ALA A 171 -14.97 -10.92 -16.82
C ALA A 171 -14.98 -10.06 -18.10
N ASP A 172 -16.12 -9.94 -18.77
CA ASP A 172 -16.24 -9.17 -20.00
C ASP A 172 -16.12 -7.68 -19.71
N GLU A 173 -16.77 -7.21 -18.65
CA GLU A 173 -16.66 -5.83 -18.21
C GLU A 173 -15.23 -5.52 -17.72
N GLN A 174 -14.60 -6.42 -16.99
CA GLN A 174 -13.21 -6.23 -16.59
C GLN A 174 -12.29 -6.10 -17.80
N THR A 175 -12.45 -6.96 -18.81
CA THR A 175 -11.68 -6.89 -20.05
C THR A 175 -11.90 -5.53 -20.75
N ARG A 176 -13.15 -5.10 -20.88
CA ARG A 176 -13.48 -3.80 -21.46
C ARG A 176 -12.80 -2.63 -20.69
N GLN A 177 -12.78 -2.68 -19.36
CA GLN A 177 -12.13 -1.67 -18.54
C GLN A 177 -10.61 -1.67 -18.75
N PHE A 178 -9.98 -2.85 -18.88
CA PHE A 178 -8.57 -2.98 -19.22
C PHE A 178 -8.24 -2.38 -20.58
N ASP A 179 -9.05 -2.67 -21.60
CA ASP A 179 -8.86 -2.13 -22.95
C ASP A 179 -8.99 -0.61 -22.95
N LEU A 180 -10.00 -0.06 -22.27
CA LEU A 180 -10.14 1.40 -22.14
C LEU A 180 -8.94 2.03 -21.40
N LEU A 181 -8.46 1.38 -20.34
CA LEU A 181 -7.28 1.86 -19.63
C LEU A 181 -6.05 1.84 -20.51
N ALA A 182 -5.78 0.70 -21.18
CA ALA A 182 -4.60 0.51 -22.02
C ALA A 182 -4.60 1.43 -23.25
N ASP A 183 -5.73 1.52 -23.96
CA ASP A 183 -5.81 2.19 -25.26
C ASP A 183 -6.06 3.71 -25.14
N LYS A 184 -6.80 4.13 -24.12
CA LYS A 184 -7.29 5.50 -24.03
C LYS A 184 -6.65 6.33 -22.93
N ILE A 185 -6.22 5.71 -21.83
CA ILE A 185 -5.66 6.41 -20.67
C ILE A 185 -4.14 6.29 -20.60
N MET A 186 -3.58 5.09 -20.64
CA MET A 186 -2.13 4.88 -20.52
C MET A 186 -1.28 5.72 -21.47
N PRO A 187 -1.68 5.98 -22.75
CA PRO A 187 -0.91 6.83 -23.63
C PRO A 187 -0.90 8.32 -23.27
N ARG A 188 -1.74 8.73 -22.33
CA ARG A 188 -1.94 10.14 -21.93
C ARG A 188 -1.36 10.50 -20.56
N VAL A 189 -0.84 9.52 -19.83
CA VAL A 189 -0.34 9.65 -18.45
C VAL A 189 1.12 9.22 -18.32
#